data_6357b55753f04292d987be1741a28223
#
_entry.id   6357b55753f04292d987be1741a28223
#
_cell.length_a   1.000
_cell.length_b   1.000
_cell.length_c   1.000
_cell.angle_alpha   90.00
_cell.angle_beta   90.00
_cell.angle_gamma   90.00
#
_symmetry.space_group_name_H-M   'P 1'
#
loop_
_entity.id
_entity.type
_entity.pdbx_description
1 polymer ?
#
loop_
_entity_poly.entity_id
_entity_poly.type
_entity_poly.pdbx_seq_one_letter_code
_entity_poly.pdbx_strand_id
1 'polypeptide(L)'
;MKLTVILVLVLAWFHALSAPRTSHVLDRGGIVRGDTTRRTVHLVFTGHEFADGADTITAVLRRHHAHASFFFTGDFYRTPAFTGRIRALRREGHYLGGHSDKHLLYAPWEQRDSLLVSKREFLSDLEDNYRAMKPFGVTKRTSPYFLPSYEWYNDSISAWCAGAGLTLVNFTPGTGSNADYTIPEEGNYAPSDAIYKRILAYEASHANGLNGFLLLLHFGTHPHRTDKFYLRLDALMTELEHRGYSFTRVLDY
;
A
#
# COMPACT_ATOMS: atom_id res chain seq x y z
N MET A 1 -62.71 -4.60 -47.23
CA MET A 1 -62.03 -3.86 -46.15
C MET A 1 -60.78 -4.63 -45.80
N LYS A 2 -59.59 -4.16 -46.19
CA LYS A 2 -58.29 -4.80 -45.83
C LYS A 2 -57.70 -4.02 -44.66
N LEU A 3 -57.51 -4.70 -43.54
CA LEU A 3 -56.92 -4.12 -42.31
C LEU A 3 -55.39 -4.26 -42.41
N THR A 4 -54.69 -3.15 -42.56
CA THR A 4 -53.21 -3.12 -42.59
C THR A 4 -52.74 -2.96 -41.14
N VAL A 5 -52.10 -3.99 -40.61
CA VAL A 5 -51.44 -3.94 -39.29
C VAL A 5 -50.03 -3.36 -39.46
N ILE A 6 -49.79 -2.18 -38.88
CA ILE A 6 -48.48 -1.55 -38.84
C ILE A 6 -47.76 -2.06 -37.58
N LEU A 7 -46.71 -2.84 -37.80
CA LEU A 7 -45.81 -3.34 -36.73
C LEU A 7 -44.74 -2.26 -36.42
N VAL A 8 -44.85 -1.58 -35.27
CA VAL A 8 -43.84 -0.62 -34.84
C VAL A 8 -42.74 -1.38 -34.09
N LEU A 9 -41.59 -1.54 -34.70
CA LEU A 9 -40.38 -2.07 -34.07
C LEU A 9 -39.72 -0.98 -33.20
N VAL A 10 -39.85 -1.07 -31.88
CA VAL A 10 -39.12 -0.24 -30.92
C VAL A 10 -37.73 -0.85 -30.75
N LEU A 11 -36.70 -0.27 -31.37
CA LEU A 11 -35.30 -0.59 -31.16
C LEU A 11 -34.86 0.04 -29.83
N ALA A 12 -34.82 -0.74 -28.74
CA ALA A 12 -34.23 -0.35 -27.50
C ALA A 12 -32.69 -0.35 -27.62
N TRP A 13 -32.11 0.84 -27.69
CA TRP A 13 -30.64 1.01 -27.62
C TRP A 13 -30.19 0.78 -26.17
N PHE A 14 -29.69 -0.43 -25.91
CA PHE A 14 -28.93 -0.68 -24.68
C PHE A 14 -27.55 -0.01 -24.80
N HIS A 15 -27.42 1.18 -24.24
CA HIS A 15 -26.10 1.72 -23.94
C HIS A 15 -25.55 0.89 -22.80
N ALA A 16 -24.69 -0.07 -23.13
CA ALA A 16 -23.83 -0.70 -22.15
C ALA A 16 -22.88 0.39 -21.61
N LEU A 17 -23.21 0.96 -20.46
CA LEU A 17 -22.27 1.75 -19.67
C LEU A 17 -21.14 0.81 -19.25
N SER A 18 -20.07 0.77 -20.04
CA SER A 18 -18.83 0.14 -19.60
C SER A 18 -18.38 0.92 -18.37
N ALA A 19 -18.39 0.26 -17.20
CA ALA A 19 -17.79 0.82 -15.99
C ALA A 19 -16.37 1.27 -16.33
N PRO A 20 -15.94 2.47 -15.90
CA PRO A 20 -14.61 2.94 -16.18
C PRO A 20 -13.62 1.90 -15.67
N ARG A 21 -12.79 1.34 -16.55
CA ARG A 21 -11.69 0.47 -16.16
C ARG A 21 -10.75 1.31 -15.31
N THR A 22 -10.66 1.02 -14.01
CA THR A 22 -9.63 1.59 -13.15
C THR A 22 -8.28 1.21 -13.73
N SER A 23 -7.58 2.18 -14.30
CA SER A 23 -6.25 1.95 -14.87
C SER A 23 -5.22 2.08 -13.77
N HIS A 24 -4.70 0.94 -13.30
CA HIS A 24 -3.55 0.93 -12.38
C HIS A 24 -2.25 1.08 -13.16
N VAL A 25 -1.26 1.75 -12.56
CA VAL A 25 0.10 1.75 -13.09
C VAL A 25 0.83 0.54 -12.53
N LEU A 26 1.46 -0.21 -13.42
CA LEU A 26 2.20 -1.42 -13.06
C LEU A 26 3.71 -1.20 -13.22
N ASP A 27 4.49 -1.76 -12.30
CA ASP A 27 5.92 -2.02 -12.47
C ASP A 27 6.14 -3.52 -12.25
N ARG A 28 6.80 -4.22 -13.18
CA ARG A 28 7.11 -5.66 -13.09
C ARG A 28 5.93 -6.51 -12.59
N GLY A 29 4.73 -6.23 -13.09
CA GLY A 29 3.51 -6.95 -12.71
C GLY A 29 2.89 -6.56 -11.36
N GLY A 30 3.53 -5.75 -10.55
CA GLY A 30 2.99 -5.19 -9.31
C GLY A 30 2.31 -3.84 -9.54
N ILE A 31 1.22 -3.56 -8.81
CA ILE A 31 0.54 -2.26 -8.87
C ILE A 31 1.32 -1.25 -8.03
N VAL A 32 1.82 -0.20 -8.69
CA VAL A 32 2.59 0.87 -8.05
C VAL A 32 1.83 2.20 -7.96
N ARG A 33 0.67 2.31 -8.58
CA ARG A 33 -0.20 3.48 -8.49
C ARG A 33 -1.63 3.09 -8.83
N GLY A 34 -2.59 3.64 -8.10
CA GLY A 34 -4.02 3.46 -8.34
C GLY A 34 -4.58 4.39 -9.42
N ASP A 35 -5.88 4.67 -9.34
CA ASP A 35 -6.59 5.49 -10.32
C ASP A 35 -6.12 6.96 -10.29
N THR A 36 -5.43 7.39 -11.33
CA THR A 36 -4.90 8.74 -11.47
C THR A 36 -5.95 9.81 -11.76
N THR A 37 -7.19 9.42 -12.00
CA THR A 37 -8.31 10.37 -12.20
C THR A 37 -8.92 10.86 -10.90
N ARG A 38 -8.60 10.21 -9.78
CA ARG A 38 -9.14 10.52 -8.44
C ARG A 38 -8.09 11.18 -7.57
N ARG A 39 -8.46 12.26 -6.88
CA ARG A 39 -7.64 12.91 -5.85
C ARG A 39 -7.63 12.10 -4.56
N THR A 40 -7.14 10.88 -4.65
CA THR A 40 -7.06 9.93 -3.54
C THR A 40 -5.61 9.51 -3.33
N VAL A 41 -5.13 9.59 -2.10
CA VAL A 41 -3.84 9.04 -1.66
C VAL A 41 -4.11 7.78 -0.85
N HIS A 42 -3.46 6.69 -1.24
CA HIS A 42 -3.50 5.43 -0.50
C HIS A 42 -2.35 5.42 0.52
N LEU A 43 -2.68 5.60 1.80
CA LEU A 43 -1.69 5.53 2.87
C LEU A 43 -1.30 4.08 3.13
N VAL A 44 0.00 3.79 3.02
CA VAL A 44 0.58 2.47 3.21
C VAL A 44 1.65 2.54 4.29
N PHE A 45 1.56 1.66 5.28
CA PHE A 45 2.55 1.53 6.35
C PHE A 45 3.12 0.12 6.37
N THR A 46 4.45 0.01 6.37
CA THR A 46 5.14 -1.26 6.58
C THR A 46 5.67 -1.36 8.01
N GLY A 47 5.86 -2.59 8.51
CA GLY A 47 6.43 -2.83 9.82
C GLY A 47 7.04 -4.22 9.95
N HIS A 48 8.23 -4.25 10.57
CA HIS A 48 8.98 -5.47 10.84
C HIS A 48 9.38 -5.55 12.31
N GLU A 49 10.24 -4.66 12.81
CA GLU A 49 10.79 -4.72 14.18
C GLU A 49 10.19 -3.65 15.10
N PHE A 50 9.78 -2.52 14.57
CA PHE A 50 9.43 -1.34 15.34
C PHE A 50 7.95 -0.95 15.16
N ALA A 51 7.35 -0.44 16.24
CA ALA A 51 5.97 0.06 16.26
C ALA A 51 5.84 1.33 17.11
N ASP A 52 6.92 2.11 17.22
CA ASP A 52 6.97 3.33 18.02
C ASP A 52 6.08 4.45 17.49
N GLY A 53 5.74 4.42 16.19
CA GLY A 53 4.79 5.33 15.56
C GLY A 53 3.30 4.97 15.75
N ALA A 54 3.01 3.76 16.28
CA ALA A 54 1.66 3.19 16.30
C ALA A 54 0.59 4.13 16.89
N ASP A 55 0.83 4.67 18.07
CA ASP A 55 -0.16 5.48 18.79
C ASP A 55 -0.37 6.84 18.10
N THR A 56 0.71 7.45 17.57
CA THR A 56 0.66 8.70 16.82
C THR A 56 -0.07 8.51 15.49
N ILE A 57 0.33 7.51 14.70
CA ILE A 57 -0.27 7.25 13.37
C ILE A 57 -1.77 6.98 13.51
N THR A 58 -2.17 6.11 14.45
CA THR A 58 -3.60 5.80 14.64
C THR A 58 -4.40 7.00 15.15
N ALA A 59 -3.84 7.83 16.02
CA ALA A 59 -4.49 9.06 16.47
C ALA A 59 -4.69 10.06 15.33
N VAL A 60 -3.69 10.22 14.44
CA VAL A 60 -3.79 11.08 13.26
C VAL A 60 -4.86 10.54 12.30
N LEU A 61 -4.83 9.25 11.96
CA LEU A 61 -5.83 8.65 11.07
C LEU A 61 -7.27 8.83 11.57
N ARG A 62 -7.52 8.67 12.88
CA ARG A 62 -8.82 8.93 13.49
C ARG A 62 -9.26 10.39 13.35
N ARG A 63 -8.33 11.34 13.57
CA ARG A 63 -8.60 12.79 13.47
C ARG A 63 -9.03 13.16 12.06
N HIS A 64 -8.40 12.59 11.05
CA HIS A 64 -8.72 12.80 9.63
C HIS A 64 -9.83 11.89 9.09
N HIS A 65 -10.48 11.08 9.94
CA HIS A 65 -11.49 10.08 9.53
C HIS A 65 -10.99 9.18 8.39
N ALA A 66 -9.69 8.92 8.34
CA ALA A 66 -9.01 8.22 7.25
C ALA A 66 -8.75 6.76 7.58
N HIS A 67 -8.79 5.92 6.55
CA HIS A 67 -8.34 4.53 6.64
C HIS A 67 -7.03 4.36 5.87
N ALA A 68 -6.18 3.46 6.36
CA ALA A 68 -4.87 3.16 5.76
C ALA A 68 -4.67 1.65 5.62
N SER A 69 -3.60 1.26 4.94
CA SER A 69 -3.19 -0.13 4.80
C SER A 69 -1.88 -0.37 5.54
N PHE A 70 -1.84 -1.45 6.29
CA PHE A 70 -0.70 -1.86 7.10
C PHE A 70 -0.23 -3.22 6.63
N PHE A 71 1.00 -3.29 6.16
CA PHE A 71 1.63 -4.52 5.70
C PHE A 71 2.75 -4.90 6.67
N PHE A 72 2.55 -5.99 7.40
CA PHE A 72 3.47 -6.40 8.45
C PHE A 72 4.07 -7.77 8.16
N THR A 73 5.30 -7.96 8.61
CA THR A 73 5.96 -9.27 8.55
C THR A 73 5.29 -10.27 9.49
N GLY A 74 5.50 -11.56 9.25
CA GLY A 74 5.03 -12.58 10.17
C GLY A 74 5.66 -12.45 11.56
N ASP A 75 6.92 -12.04 11.64
CA ASP A 75 7.60 -11.76 12.92
C ASP A 75 6.91 -10.62 13.68
N PHE A 76 6.50 -9.54 12.99
CA PHE A 76 5.73 -8.46 13.59
C PHE A 76 4.38 -8.96 14.12
N TYR A 77 3.63 -9.76 13.35
CA TYR A 77 2.34 -10.32 13.76
C TYR A 77 2.47 -11.25 14.97
N ARG A 78 3.59 -11.95 15.12
CA ARG A 78 3.85 -12.85 16.26
C ARG A 78 4.36 -12.15 17.50
N THR A 79 4.79 -10.90 17.42
CA THR A 79 5.36 -10.14 18.55
C THR A 79 4.25 -9.79 19.54
N PRO A 80 4.29 -10.33 20.79
CA PRO A 80 3.21 -10.16 21.76
C PRO A 80 2.93 -8.68 22.10
N ALA A 81 3.99 -7.86 22.15
CA ALA A 81 3.89 -6.42 22.44
C ALA A 81 3.07 -5.65 21.41
N PHE A 82 2.92 -6.16 20.17
CA PHE A 82 2.19 -5.50 19.08
C PHE A 82 0.74 -5.99 18.93
N THR A 83 0.39 -7.10 19.58
CA THR A 83 -0.94 -7.74 19.44
C THR A 83 -2.09 -6.78 19.67
N GLY A 84 -2.02 -5.96 20.71
CA GLY A 84 -3.08 -4.98 21.02
C GLY A 84 -3.26 -3.94 19.93
N ARG A 85 -2.15 -3.43 19.38
CA ARG A 85 -2.13 -2.44 18.27
C ARG A 85 -2.68 -3.03 16.97
N ILE A 86 -2.27 -4.24 16.60
CA ILE A 86 -2.78 -4.94 15.41
C ILE A 86 -4.29 -5.15 15.50
N ARG A 87 -4.80 -5.59 16.67
CA ARG A 87 -6.24 -5.74 16.90
C ARG A 87 -7.00 -4.41 16.82
N ALA A 88 -6.40 -3.31 17.30
CA ALA A 88 -6.99 -1.97 17.21
C ALA A 88 -7.09 -1.53 15.74
N LEU A 89 -6.03 -1.64 14.96
CA LEU A 89 -6.05 -1.33 13.53
C LEU A 89 -7.16 -2.11 12.78
N ARG A 90 -7.28 -3.41 13.06
CA ARG A 90 -8.35 -4.24 12.45
C ARG A 90 -9.75 -3.76 12.83
N ARG A 91 -9.97 -3.46 14.12
CA ARG A 91 -11.26 -3.01 14.65
C ARG A 91 -11.64 -1.63 14.10
N GLU A 92 -10.66 -0.78 13.82
CA GLU A 92 -10.83 0.56 13.25
C GLU A 92 -10.99 0.56 11.73
N GLY A 93 -11.09 -0.62 11.10
CA GLY A 93 -11.38 -0.74 9.68
C GLY A 93 -10.19 -0.58 8.74
N HIS A 94 -8.97 -0.50 9.28
CA HIS A 94 -7.78 -0.48 8.45
C HIS A 94 -7.54 -1.82 7.75
N TYR A 95 -6.84 -1.78 6.63
CA TYR A 95 -6.41 -2.99 5.93
C TYR A 95 -5.15 -3.56 6.60
N LEU A 96 -5.13 -4.87 6.80
CA LEU A 96 -3.95 -5.59 7.27
C LEU A 96 -3.49 -6.55 6.18
N GLY A 97 -2.25 -6.47 5.76
CA GLY A 97 -1.63 -7.26 4.69
C GLY A 97 -0.33 -7.95 5.10
N GLY A 98 0.14 -8.82 4.21
CA GLY A 98 1.42 -9.52 4.37
C GLY A 98 2.60 -8.76 3.78
N HIS A 99 3.78 -8.85 4.46
CA HIS A 99 5.04 -8.23 4.08
C HIS A 99 6.23 -9.19 4.21
N SER A 100 6.07 -10.44 3.70
CA SER A 100 6.97 -11.56 4.00
C SER A 100 6.85 -12.06 5.45
N ASP A 101 7.16 -13.32 5.70
CA ASP A 101 7.22 -13.84 7.08
C ASP A 101 8.48 -13.37 7.80
N LYS A 102 9.64 -13.51 7.11
CA LYS A 102 10.99 -13.26 7.65
C LYS A 102 11.69 -12.06 7.05
N HIS A 103 10.95 -11.19 6.37
CA HIS A 103 11.52 -10.02 5.69
C HIS A 103 12.62 -10.42 4.70
N LEU A 104 12.37 -11.44 3.87
CA LEU A 104 13.35 -11.95 2.91
C LEU A 104 13.60 -10.96 1.77
N LEU A 105 14.86 -10.74 1.41
CA LEU A 105 15.20 -10.06 0.16
C LEU A 105 15.04 -11.04 -1.00
N TYR A 106 14.14 -10.73 -1.93
CA TYR A 106 13.77 -11.67 -3.00
C TYR A 106 14.67 -11.60 -4.23
N ALA A 107 15.25 -10.43 -4.52
CA ALA A 107 16.11 -10.17 -5.66
C ALA A 107 17.33 -9.35 -5.24
N PRO A 108 18.52 -9.56 -5.85
CA PRO A 108 19.69 -8.75 -5.56
C PRO A 108 19.46 -7.28 -5.97
N TRP A 109 20.09 -6.36 -5.25
CA TRP A 109 20.00 -4.93 -5.54
C TRP A 109 20.57 -4.57 -6.91
N GLU A 110 21.72 -5.17 -7.25
CA GLU A 110 22.47 -4.88 -8.48
C GLU A 110 21.92 -5.65 -9.69
N GLN A 111 21.13 -6.70 -9.46
CA GLN A 111 20.65 -7.62 -10.50
C GLN A 111 19.19 -7.99 -10.29
N ARG A 112 18.30 -7.00 -10.41
CA ARG A 112 16.85 -7.15 -10.10
C ARG A 112 16.18 -8.32 -10.81
N ASP A 113 16.66 -8.73 -12.00
CA ASP A 113 16.08 -9.84 -12.77
C ASP A 113 16.49 -11.23 -12.26
N SER A 114 17.48 -11.29 -11.34
CA SER A 114 17.89 -12.50 -10.65
C SER A 114 17.05 -12.75 -9.39
N LEU A 115 17.16 -13.95 -8.84
CA LEU A 115 16.41 -14.38 -7.65
C LEU A 115 17.40 -14.78 -6.54
N LEU A 116 17.11 -14.35 -5.31
CA LEU A 116 17.77 -14.82 -4.09
C LEU A 116 17.01 -15.93 -3.39
N VAL A 117 15.78 -16.20 -3.85
CA VAL A 117 14.90 -17.24 -3.30
C VAL A 117 14.35 -18.13 -4.41
N SER A 118 14.15 -19.40 -4.14
CA SER A 118 13.37 -20.27 -5.00
C SER A 118 11.87 -19.99 -4.86
N LYS A 119 11.08 -20.42 -5.86
CA LYS A 119 9.62 -20.34 -5.79
C LYS A 119 9.05 -21.02 -4.54
N ARG A 120 9.63 -22.15 -4.13
CA ARG A 120 9.21 -22.90 -2.95
C ARG A 120 9.44 -22.08 -1.67
N GLU A 121 10.60 -21.45 -1.53
CA GLU A 121 10.93 -20.60 -0.38
C GLU A 121 10.00 -19.39 -0.31
N PHE A 122 9.79 -18.69 -1.42
CA PHE A 122 8.84 -17.57 -1.49
C PHE A 122 7.44 -17.98 -1.06
N LEU A 123 6.90 -19.09 -1.63
CA LEU A 123 5.56 -19.56 -1.30
C LEU A 123 5.44 -20.04 0.15
N SER A 124 6.49 -20.67 0.71
CA SER A 124 6.52 -21.07 2.12
C SER A 124 6.50 -19.85 3.05
N ASP A 125 7.34 -18.86 2.78
CA ASP A 125 7.39 -17.59 3.53
C ASP A 125 6.05 -16.85 3.47
N LEU A 126 5.44 -16.79 2.30
CA LEU A 126 4.12 -16.19 2.11
C LEU A 126 3.03 -16.90 2.94
N GLU A 127 2.99 -18.24 2.93
CA GLU A 127 2.03 -19.03 3.72
C GLU A 127 2.26 -18.86 5.23
N ASP A 128 3.51 -18.80 5.67
CA ASP A 128 3.86 -18.57 7.08
C ASP A 128 3.45 -17.18 7.55
N ASN A 129 3.60 -16.16 6.69
CA ASN A 129 3.10 -14.82 6.97
C ASN A 129 1.56 -14.83 7.16
N TYR A 130 0.80 -15.44 6.25
CA TYR A 130 -0.67 -15.55 6.39
C TYR A 130 -1.08 -16.40 7.60
N ARG A 131 -0.27 -17.41 7.97
CA ARG A 131 -0.49 -18.19 9.21
C ARG A 131 -0.34 -17.30 10.44
N ALA A 132 0.63 -16.39 10.46
CA ALA A 132 0.82 -15.41 11.54
C ALA A 132 -0.34 -14.37 11.59
N MET A 133 -0.95 -14.06 10.47
CA MET A 133 -2.10 -13.13 10.37
C MET A 133 -3.43 -13.75 10.81
N LYS A 134 -3.55 -15.08 10.76
CA LYS A 134 -4.80 -15.81 11.06
C LYS A 134 -5.42 -15.48 12.43
N PRO A 135 -4.66 -15.32 13.55
CA PRO A 135 -5.21 -14.95 14.86
C PRO A 135 -5.89 -13.57 14.89
N PHE A 136 -5.66 -12.75 13.87
CA PHE A 136 -6.29 -11.44 13.69
C PHE A 136 -7.48 -11.47 12.71
N GLY A 137 -7.92 -12.67 12.29
CA GLY A 137 -9.02 -12.84 11.35
C GLY A 137 -8.68 -12.45 9.90
N VAL A 138 -7.39 -12.41 9.56
CA VAL A 138 -6.89 -12.05 8.23
C VAL A 138 -6.53 -13.31 7.45
N THR A 139 -7.02 -13.39 6.21
CA THR A 139 -6.79 -14.50 5.28
C THR A 139 -6.50 -13.95 3.89
N LYS A 140 -5.97 -14.75 2.97
CA LYS A 140 -5.77 -14.34 1.56
C LYS A 140 -7.06 -13.80 0.93
N ARG A 141 -8.22 -14.35 1.27
CA ARG A 141 -9.53 -13.90 0.75
C ARG A 141 -9.91 -12.51 1.26
N THR A 142 -9.62 -12.18 2.52
CA THR A 142 -9.96 -10.88 3.13
C THR A 142 -8.85 -9.86 2.99
N SER A 143 -7.65 -10.31 2.59
CA SER A 143 -6.46 -9.50 2.41
C SER A 143 -5.69 -9.98 1.15
N PRO A 144 -6.21 -9.69 -0.05
CA PRO A 144 -5.64 -10.20 -1.30
C PRO A 144 -4.40 -9.43 -1.78
N TYR A 145 -4.05 -8.31 -1.15
CA TYR A 145 -2.87 -7.53 -1.51
C TYR A 145 -1.68 -7.91 -0.67
N PHE A 146 -0.53 -8.11 -1.34
CA PHE A 146 0.76 -8.41 -0.75
C PHE A 146 1.76 -7.33 -1.12
N LEU A 147 2.52 -6.81 -0.16
CA LEU A 147 3.59 -5.86 -0.38
C LEU A 147 4.92 -6.55 -0.07
N PRO A 148 5.85 -6.66 -1.06
CA PRO A 148 7.09 -7.39 -0.87
C PRO A 148 8.01 -6.68 0.13
N SER A 149 8.75 -7.45 0.92
CA SER A 149 9.79 -6.95 1.81
C SER A 149 10.82 -6.13 1.04
N TYR A 150 11.38 -5.11 1.68
CA TYR A 150 12.26 -4.11 1.08
C TYR A 150 11.64 -3.33 -0.10
N GLU A 151 10.34 -3.51 -0.36
CA GLU A 151 9.65 -2.93 -1.53
C GLU A 151 10.35 -3.30 -2.86
N TRP A 152 11.12 -4.44 -2.84
CA TRP A 152 11.97 -4.87 -3.94
C TRP A 152 11.58 -6.26 -4.44
N TYR A 153 11.31 -6.37 -5.72
CA TYR A 153 10.80 -7.58 -6.37
C TYR A 153 11.07 -7.54 -7.87
N ASN A 154 10.84 -8.67 -8.55
CA ASN A 154 10.91 -8.79 -10.00
C ASN A 154 9.67 -9.48 -10.57
N ASP A 155 9.65 -9.70 -11.90
CA ASP A 155 8.51 -10.31 -12.60
C ASP A 155 8.20 -11.73 -12.10
N SER A 156 9.22 -12.50 -11.70
CA SER A 156 9.02 -13.83 -11.13
C SER A 156 8.25 -13.78 -9.80
N ILE A 157 8.63 -12.86 -8.91
CA ILE A 157 7.98 -12.69 -7.61
C ILE A 157 6.52 -12.26 -7.79
N SER A 158 6.24 -11.29 -8.68
CA SER A 158 4.86 -10.87 -8.96
C SER A 158 4.02 -11.99 -9.59
N ALA A 159 4.60 -12.77 -10.50
CA ALA A 159 3.93 -13.93 -11.10
C ALA A 159 3.64 -15.04 -10.07
N TRP A 160 4.56 -15.31 -9.13
CA TRP A 160 4.34 -16.29 -8.07
C TRP A 160 3.30 -15.82 -7.06
N CYS A 161 3.28 -14.53 -6.74
CA CYS A 161 2.27 -13.88 -5.92
C CYS A 161 0.87 -14.05 -6.55
N ALA A 162 0.74 -13.74 -7.85
CA ALA A 162 -0.50 -13.93 -8.61
C ALA A 162 -0.92 -15.41 -8.66
N GLY A 163 0.02 -16.33 -8.86
CA GLY A 163 -0.23 -17.78 -8.82
C GLY A 163 -0.69 -18.29 -7.44
N ALA A 164 -0.40 -17.56 -6.36
CA ALA A 164 -0.90 -17.82 -5.02
C ALA A 164 -2.28 -17.18 -4.73
N GLY A 165 -2.89 -16.53 -5.74
CA GLY A 165 -4.18 -15.86 -5.62
C GLY A 165 -4.12 -14.48 -4.98
N LEU A 166 -2.95 -13.82 -5.01
CA LEU A 166 -2.73 -12.51 -4.45
C LEU A 166 -2.35 -11.49 -5.53
N THR A 167 -2.58 -10.23 -5.24
CA THR A 167 -2.11 -9.09 -6.06
C THR A 167 -0.93 -8.43 -5.37
N LEU A 168 0.21 -8.36 -6.03
CA LEU A 168 1.35 -7.62 -5.54
C LEU A 168 1.09 -6.12 -5.72
N VAL A 169 1.28 -5.37 -4.63
CA VAL A 169 1.23 -3.91 -4.61
C VAL A 169 2.56 -3.38 -4.10
N ASN A 170 2.94 -2.18 -4.53
CA ASN A 170 4.12 -1.50 -4.02
C ASN A 170 3.88 0.01 -3.99
N PHE A 171 4.77 0.76 -3.37
CA PHE A 171 4.64 2.21 -3.31
C PHE A 171 4.83 2.88 -4.69
N THR A 172 4.27 4.07 -4.84
CA THR A 172 4.53 4.91 -6.01
C THR A 172 5.88 5.62 -5.81
N PRO A 173 6.88 5.43 -6.70
CA PRO A 173 8.17 6.09 -6.58
C PRO A 173 8.08 7.59 -6.85
N GLY A 174 9.14 8.33 -6.44
CA GLY A 174 9.35 9.74 -6.78
C GLY A 174 9.36 10.70 -5.61
N THR A 175 8.67 10.41 -4.49
CA THR A 175 8.68 11.28 -3.30
C THR A 175 9.79 10.94 -2.30
N GLY A 176 10.28 9.69 -2.32
CA GLY A 176 11.22 9.19 -1.31
C GLY A 176 10.59 9.10 0.08
N SER A 177 9.27 8.98 0.19
CA SER A 177 8.56 8.83 1.46
C SER A 177 9.00 7.58 2.22
N ASN A 178 9.28 6.51 1.47
CA ASN A 178 9.79 5.24 1.99
C ASN A 178 11.19 5.33 2.64
N ALA A 179 11.89 6.45 2.55
CA ALA A 179 13.17 6.66 3.23
C ALA A 179 13.00 7.16 4.68
N ASP A 180 11.79 7.20 5.20
CA ASP A 180 11.46 7.64 6.56
C ASP A 180 11.96 6.71 7.68
N TYR A 181 12.54 5.56 7.33
CA TYR A 181 13.20 4.64 8.26
C TYR A 181 14.71 4.88 8.41
N THR A 182 15.36 5.56 7.44
CA THR A 182 16.82 5.75 7.41
C THR A 182 17.33 6.52 8.64
N ILE A 183 18.53 6.21 9.10
CA ILE A 183 19.14 6.81 10.30
C ILE A 183 20.32 7.72 9.93
N PRO A 184 20.67 8.71 10.78
CA PRO A 184 21.72 9.69 10.47
C PRO A 184 23.10 9.09 10.18
N GLU A 185 23.38 7.90 10.73
CA GLU A 185 24.64 7.17 10.53
C GLU A 185 24.76 6.53 9.14
N GLU A 186 23.65 6.43 8.40
CA GLU A 186 23.62 5.85 7.05
C GLU A 186 23.81 6.95 5.98
N GLY A 187 24.57 6.65 4.95
CA GLY A 187 24.85 7.60 3.86
C GLY A 187 23.62 8.02 3.03
N ASN A 188 22.52 7.32 3.17
CA ASN A 188 21.23 7.58 2.49
C ASN A 188 20.18 8.27 3.39
N TYR A 189 20.57 8.77 4.58
CA TYR A 189 19.65 9.40 5.51
C TYR A 189 18.85 10.53 4.88
N ALA A 190 17.53 10.47 5.06
CA ALA A 190 16.60 11.49 4.59
C ALA A 190 15.87 12.13 5.79
N PRO A 191 16.16 13.40 6.14
CA PRO A 191 15.44 14.12 7.19
C PRO A 191 13.94 14.21 6.89
N SER A 192 13.11 14.14 7.93
CA SER A 192 11.64 14.18 7.79
C SER A 192 11.15 15.46 7.10
N ASP A 193 11.81 16.59 7.34
CA ASP A 193 11.51 17.85 6.66
C ASP A 193 11.80 17.80 5.14
N ALA A 194 12.88 17.10 4.76
CA ALA A 194 13.22 16.90 3.35
C ALA A 194 12.21 15.97 2.67
N ILE A 195 11.79 14.88 3.34
CA ILE A 195 10.75 13.98 2.84
C ILE A 195 9.43 14.75 2.65
N TYR A 196 8.99 15.52 3.64
CA TYR A 196 7.79 16.33 3.59
C TYR A 196 7.80 17.28 2.39
N LYS A 197 8.89 18.04 2.22
CA LYS A 197 9.05 18.96 1.09
C LYS A 197 9.04 18.26 -0.26
N ARG A 198 9.68 17.08 -0.36
CA ARG A 198 9.68 16.29 -1.61
C ARG A 198 8.29 15.77 -1.97
N ILE A 199 7.48 15.36 -1.00
CA ILE A 199 6.09 14.93 -1.25
C ILE A 199 5.30 16.10 -1.85
N LEU A 200 5.35 17.29 -1.26
CA LEU A 200 4.63 18.47 -1.74
C LEU A 200 5.18 18.99 -3.09
N ALA A 201 6.49 18.90 -3.30
CA ALA A 201 7.10 19.28 -4.56
C ALA A 201 6.70 18.33 -5.70
N TYR A 202 6.66 17.02 -5.43
CA TYR A 202 6.17 16.03 -6.39
C TYR A 202 4.70 16.30 -6.75
N GLU A 203 3.85 16.54 -5.74
CA GLU A 203 2.45 16.89 -5.94
C GLU A 203 2.28 18.09 -6.86
N ALA A 204 3.03 19.15 -6.63
CA ALA A 204 2.93 20.38 -7.40
C ALA A 204 3.49 20.28 -8.84
N SER A 205 4.47 19.41 -9.08
CA SER A 205 5.18 19.34 -10.37
C SER A 205 4.75 18.18 -11.28
N HIS A 206 4.19 17.11 -10.72
CA HIS A 206 3.79 15.95 -11.50
C HIS A 206 2.40 16.15 -12.12
N ALA A 207 2.22 15.74 -13.39
CA ALA A 207 0.98 15.96 -14.15
C ALA A 207 -0.29 15.45 -13.45
N ASN A 208 -0.19 14.32 -12.73
CA ASN A 208 -1.29 13.75 -11.95
C ASN A 208 -1.16 14.02 -10.45
N GLY A 209 -0.26 14.90 -10.02
CA GLY A 209 0.00 15.15 -8.60
C GLY A 209 0.15 13.86 -7.81
N LEU A 210 -0.58 13.73 -6.70
CA LEU A 210 -0.66 12.50 -5.90
C LEU A 210 -1.94 11.68 -6.17
N ASN A 211 -2.63 11.88 -7.27
CA ASN A 211 -3.81 11.10 -7.62
C ASN A 211 -3.47 9.60 -7.71
N GLY A 212 -4.18 8.76 -6.96
CA GLY A 212 -3.96 7.32 -6.90
C GLY A 212 -2.61 6.90 -6.31
N PHE A 213 -1.89 7.80 -5.65
CA PHE A 213 -0.54 7.58 -5.13
C PHE A 213 -0.56 6.62 -3.93
N LEU A 214 0.26 5.57 -3.97
CA LEU A 214 0.52 4.70 -2.83
C LEU A 214 1.67 5.31 -2.03
N LEU A 215 1.35 6.07 -0.98
CA LEU A 215 2.32 6.77 -0.13
C LEU A 215 2.76 5.85 1.00
N LEU A 216 3.96 5.30 0.87
CA LEU A 216 4.53 4.37 1.85
C LEU A 216 5.34 5.12 2.90
N LEU A 217 5.09 4.74 4.16
CA LEU A 217 5.79 5.14 5.37
C LEU A 217 5.98 3.90 6.26
N HIS A 218 6.80 4.01 7.31
CA HIS A 218 6.99 2.92 8.27
C HIS A 218 6.15 3.14 9.55
N PHE A 219 5.60 2.03 10.06
CA PHE A 219 4.78 2.04 11.30
C PHE A 219 5.61 2.29 12.56
N GLY A 220 6.88 2.01 12.48
CA GLY A 220 7.89 2.31 13.49
C GLY A 220 9.27 2.29 12.86
N THR A 221 10.23 2.96 13.49
CA THR A 221 11.58 3.12 12.96
C THR A 221 12.63 2.97 14.05
N HIS A 222 13.87 2.67 13.65
CA HIS A 222 14.98 2.45 14.57
C HIS A 222 15.12 3.62 15.60
N PRO A 223 15.45 3.35 16.89
CA PRO A 223 15.58 4.40 17.90
C PRO A 223 16.58 5.51 17.56
N HIS A 224 17.65 5.22 16.81
CA HIS A 224 18.62 6.23 16.37
C HIS A 224 18.01 7.26 15.38
N ARG A 225 16.92 6.92 14.70
CA ARG A 225 16.14 7.94 13.99
C ARG A 225 15.31 8.73 15.01
N THR A 226 15.83 9.83 15.52
CA THR A 226 15.11 10.73 16.43
C THR A 226 14.14 11.66 15.69
N ASP A 227 14.41 11.95 14.44
CA ASP A 227 13.56 12.73 13.52
C ASP A 227 12.50 11.83 12.89
N LYS A 228 11.41 11.57 13.62
CA LYS A 228 10.35 10.63 13.23
C LYS A 228 9.34 11.25 12.27
N PHE A 229 9.23 10.72 11.05
CA PHE A 229 8.32 11.27 10.04
C PHE A 229 6.84 11.18 10.45
N TYR A 230 6.43 10.16 11.20
CA TYR A 230 5.05 10.05 11.69
C TYR A 230 4.60 11.24 12.56
N LEU A 231 5.53 12.04 13.12
CA LEU A 231 5.22 13.29 13.81
C LEU A 231 4.84 14.42 12.82
N ARG A 232 5.12 14.27 11.53
CA ARG A 232 4.73 15.19 10.45
C ARG A 232 3.46 14.75 9.71
N LEU A 233 2.94 13.56 10.02
CA LEU A 233 1.81 12.96 9.28
C LEU A 233 0.56 13.84 9.35
N ASP A 234 0.22 14.37 10.50
CA ASP A 234 -0.93 15.24 10.71
C ASP A 234 -0.87 16.51 9.83
N ALA A 235 0.28 17.18 9.85
CA ALA A 235 0.50 18.36 9.02
C ALA A 235 0.46 18.03 7.52
N LEU A 236 1.01 16.86 7.11
CA LEU A 236 0.97 16.43 5.72
C LEU A 236 -0.47 16.15 5.28
N MET A 237 -1.25 15.42 6.07
CA MET A 237 -2.63 15.10 5.74
C MET A 237 -3.48 16.37 5.67
N THR A 238 -3.36 17.28 6.64
CA THR A 238 -4.05 18.58 6.62
C THR A 238 -3.74 19.37 5.34
N GLU A 239 -2.46 19.48 4.96
CA GLU A 239 -2.06 20.18 3.75
C GLU A 239 -2.62 19.53 2.48
N LEU A 240 -2.59 18.19 2.39
CA LEU A 240 -3.13 17.48 1.24
C LEU A 240 -4.66 17.55 1.16
N GLU A 241 -5.37 17.56 2.30
CA GLU A 241 -6.82 17.81 2.35
C GLU A 241 -7.18 19.21 1.85
N HIS A 242 -6.42 20.24 2.22
CA HIS A 242 -6.59 21.60 1.69
C HIS A 242 -6.38 21.65 0.17
N ARG A 243 -5.55 20.76 -0.39
CA ARG A 243 -5.38 20.57 -1.84
C ARG A 243 -6.43 19.68 -2.49
N GLY A 244 -7.43 19.22 -1.73
CA GLY A 244 -8.55 18.43 -2.20
C GLY A 244 -8.30 16.93 -2.29
N TYR A 245 -7.27 16.39 -1.62
CA TYR A 245 -7.05 14.95 -1.53
C TYR A 245 -7.86 14.32 -0.40
N SER A 246 -8.28 13.08 -0.61
CA SER A 246 -8.80 12.18 0.41
C SER A 246 -7.83 11.01 0.63
N PHE A 247 -7.97 10.35 1.78
CA PHE A 247 -7.10 9.23 2.16
C PHE A 247 -7.91 7.95 2.33
N THR A 248 -7.38 6.84 1.81
CA THR A 248 -8.06 5.55 1.90
C THR A 248 -7.05 4.38 1.90
N ARG A 249 -7.58 3.18 2.13
CA ARG A 249 -6.83 1.93 2.02
C ARG A 249 -6.36 1.71 0.58
N VAL A 250 -5.38 0.81 0.42
CA VAL A 250 -4.89 0.44 -0.91
C VAL A 250 -6.03 -0.04 -1.80
N LEU A 251 -6.16 0.60 -2.98
CA LEU A 251 -7.11 0.27 -4.04
C LEU A 251 -8.59 0.16 -3.60
N ASP A 252 -8.96 0.85 -2.55
CA ASP A 252 -10.33 0.98 -2.05
C ASP A 252 -10.93 2.29 -2.63
N TYR A 253 -11.98 2.17 -3.47
CA TYR A 253 -12.57 3.30 -4.21
C TYR A 253 -14.06 3.44 -3.93
#